data_c02627bcece45fa9178d2ee5d8eb4362
#
_entry.id   c02627bcece45fa9178d2ee5d8eb4362
#
_cell.length_a   1.000
_cell.length_b   1.000
_cell.length_c   1.000
_cell.angle_alpha   90.00
_cell.angle_beta   90.00
_cell.angle_gamma   90.00
#
_symmetry.space_group_name_H-M   'P 1'
#
loop_
_entity.id
_entity.type
_entity.pdbx_description
1 polymer ?
#
loop_
_entity_poly.entity_id
_entity_poly.type
_entity_poly.pdbx_seq_one_letter_code
_entity_poly.pdbx_strand_id
1 'polypeptide(L)'
;QAQLDEAVIINCHNAQHELIWLWDCGFKYNGPVFDTMLMEYLFQRAQKQPLSLQAIAERYDLDNQKMDLMKNKLKEGVAVDEIEGEELKEYCLTDVRVTQELSNVLRKKLYTEEYSCLESICTLTNEVCVLLAKIYSRGFAVDKKELSRVKEQFKKEQFSISQELDEQIVELMGDTPINLSSPEQLSTVIYSCKPIDKANWSKCFSKYMKKKDFASVVKENSRLVYKTKAIQCSDCFGRGFNFVRKKDGTTGKGKRLCRVCNKKGILYIPQKRIAGLKFSAPSASWVSNHGFSTGKTNVEMLE
;
A
#
# COMPACT_ATOMS: atom_id res chain seq x y z
N GLN A 1 -20.87 -29.38 17.87
CA GLN A 1 -22.21 -28.75 17.91
C GLN A 1 -22.79 -28.85 19.34
N ALA A 2 -22.84 -30.03 19.96
CA ALA A 2 -23.43 -30.21 21.29
C ALA A 2 -22.90 -29.19 22.33
N GLN A 3 -21.59 -28.96 22.39
CA GLN A 3 -21.01 -27.97 23.29
C GLN A 3 -21.48 -26.55 23.02
N LEU A 4 -21.69 -26.19 21.74
CA LEU A 4 -22.19 -24.86 21.35
C LEU A 4 -23.68 -24.71 21.72
N ASP A 5 -24.45 -25.80 21.65
CA ASP A 5 -25.86 -25.79 22.00
C ASP A 5 -26.07 -25.62 23.50
N GLU A 6 -25.15 -26.11 24.32
CA GLU A 6 -25.17 -25.98 25.78
C GLU A 6 -24.52 -24.69 26.30
N ALA A 7 -23.78 -23.98 25.43
CA ALA A 7 -23.06 -22.79 25.84
C ALA A 7 -23.99 -21.61 26.15
N VAL A 8 -23.93 -21.12 27.36
CA VAL A 8 -24.65 -19.89 27.78
C VAL A 8 -24.08 -18.66 27.10
N ILE A 9 -22.77 -18.62 26.94
CA ILE A 9 -22.05 -17.55 26.27
C ILE A 9 -20.72 -18.10 25.76
N ILE A 10 -20.22 -17.64 24.61
CA ILE A 10 -18.88 -17.94 24.17
C ILE A 10 -17.96 -16.73 24.31
N ASN A 11 -16.75 -16.97 24.79
CA ASN A 11 -15.71 -15.96 24.88
C ASN A 11 -14.84 -16.03 23.64
N CYS A 12 -14.65 -14.90 22.99
CA CYS A 12 -13.87 -14.78 21.77
C CYS A 12 -12.84 -13.64 21.89
N HIS A 13 -11.88 -13.68 21.02
CA HIS A 13 -11.04 -12.53 20.71
C HIS A 13 -11.17 -12.20 19.23
N ASN A 14 -11.95 -11.18 18.87
CA ASN A 14 -12.49 -10.89 17.54
C ASN A 14 -13.65 -11.83 17.14
N ALA A 15 -14.75 -11.77 17.90
CA ALA A 15 -15.91 -12.65 17.75
C ALA A 15 -16.51 -12.65 16.35
N GLN A 16 -16.44 -11.54 15.62
CA GLN A 16 -16.93 -11.49 14.23
C GLN A 16 -16.20 -12.51 13.35
N HIS A 17 -14.88 -12.61 13.48
CA HIS A 17 -14.06 -13.58 12.72
C HIS A 17 -14.39 -15.01 13.12
N GLU A 18 -14.42 -15.29 14.41
CA GLU A 18 -14.70 -16.63 14.94
C GLU A 18 -16.07 -17.15 14.54
N LEU A 19 -17.11 -16.32 14.64
CA LEU A 19 -18.47 -16.70 14.26
C LEU A 19 -18.58 -17.01 12.77
N ILE A 20 -17.94 -16.24 11.90
CA ILE A 20 -17.97 -16.48 10.45
C ILE A 20 -17.34 -17.85 10.15
N TRP A 21 -16.17 -18.14 10.72
CA TRP A 21 -15.51 -19.43 10.55
C TRP A 21 -16.33 -20.60 11.08
N LEU A 22 -16.93 -20.46 12.28
CA LEU A 22 -17.83 -21.47 12.83
C LEU A 22 -19.01 -21.78 11.86
N TRP A 23 -19.64 -20.74 11.32
CA TRP A 23 -20.75 -20.92 10.38
C TRP A 23 -20.29 -21.51 9.04
N ASP A 24 -19.16 -21.11 8.52
CA ASP A 24 -18.58 -21.65 7.29
C ASP A 24 -18.18 -23.13 7.44
N CYS A 25 -17.76 -23.55 8.63
CA CYS A 25 -17.53 -24.95 8.98
C CYS A 25 -18.83 -25.74 9.25
N GLY A 26 -20.00 -25.14 9.12
CA GLY A 26 -21.29 -25.78 9.30
C GLY A 26 -21.81 -25.84 10.73
N PHE A 27 -21.11 -25.25 11.69
CA PHE A 27 -21.59 -25.11 13.07
C PHE A 27 -22.66 -24.04 13.17
N LYS A 28 -23.58 -24.21 14.12
CA LYS A 28 -24.69 -23.27 14.37
C LYS A 28 -24.53 -22.70 15.78
N TYR A 29 -24.41 -21.40 15.86
CA TYR A 29 -24.43 -20.67 17.14
C TYR A 29 -25.14 -19.33 16.94
N ASN A 30 -26.13 -19.06 17.79
CA ASN A 30 -26.88 -17.81 17.80
C ASN A 30 -26.99 -17.19 19.20
N GLY A 31 -26.22 -17.73 20.15
CA GLY A 31 -26.15 -17.24 21.51
C GLY A 31 -25.34 -15.96 21.66
N PRO A 32 -25.27 -15.43 22.89
CA PRO A 32 -24.48 -14.26 23.21
C PRO A 32 -22.99 -14.55 23.12
N VAL A 33 -22.22 -13.52 22.79
CA VAL A 33 -20.75 -13.56 22.78
C VAL A 33 -20.18 -12.56 23.78
N PHE A 34 -18.98 -12.81 24.25
CA PHE A 34 -18.16 -11.83 24.96
C PHE A 34 -16.84 -11.68 24.22
N ASP A 35 -16.70 -10.57 23.50
CA ASP A 35 -15.51 -10.29 22.70
C ASP A 35 -14.48 -9.50 23.51
N THR A 36 -13.39 -10.15 23.87
CA THR A 36 -12.33 -9.55 24.70
C THR A 36 -11.62 -8.40 23.97
N MET A 37 -11.54 -8.42 22.65
CA MET A 37 -10.94 -7.34 21.85
C MET A 37 -11.81 -6.09 21.90
N LEU A 38 -13.13 -6.24 21.69
CA LEU A 38 -14.07 -5.12 21.74
C LEU A 38 -14.20 -4.55 23.16
N MET A 39 -14.21 -5.42 24.18
CA MET A 39 -14.23 -4.95 25.57
C MET A 39 -13.01 -4.12 25.92
N GLU A 40 -11.82 -4.59 25.57
CA GLU A 40 -10.60 -3.84 25.80
C GLU A 40 -10.60 -2.50 25.02
N TYR A 41 -11.10 -2.49 23.79
CA TYR A 41 -11.26 -1.26 23.02
C TYR A 41 -12.11 -0.21 23.78
N LEU A 42 -13.23 -0.62 24.37
CA LEU A 42 -14.08 0.28 25.16
C LEU A 42 -13.38 0.75 26.44
N PHE A 43 -12.66 -0.13 27.13
CA PHE A 43 -11.94 0.21 28.35
C PHE A 43 -10.76 1.17 28.11
N GLN A 44 -10.18 1.16 26.93
CA GLN A 44 -9.12 2.11 26.55
C GLN A 44 -9.58 3.56 26.39
N ARG A 45 -10.88 3.82 26.32
CA ARG A 45 -11.42 5.19 26.20
C ARG A 45 -10.66 6.03 25.15
N ALA A 46 -10.50 5.50 23.94
CA ALA A 46 -9.81 6.10 22.80
C ALA A 46 -8.27 6.28 22.91
N GLN A 47 -7.59 5.64 23.84
CA GLN A 47 -6.12 5.69 23.96
C GLN A 47 -5.37 4.99 22.80
N LYS A 48 -6.09 4.25 21.94
CA LYS A 48 -5.54 3.60 20.73
C LYS A 48 -4.34 2.68 20.96
N GLN A 49 -4.35 1.92 22.03
CA GLN A 49 -3.33 0.90 22.25
C GLN A 49 -3.60 -0.36 21.39
N PRO A 50 -2.57 -1.18 21.09
CA PRO A 50 -2.74 -2.40 20.32
C PRO A 50 -3.78 -3.35 20.93
N LEU A 51 -4.60 -3.97 20.07
CA LEU A 51 -5.73 -4.84 20.45
C LEU A 51 -5.48 -6.32 20.10
N SER A 52 -4.29 -6.71 19.65
CA SER A 52 -3.97 -8.13 19.47
C SER A 52 -4.01 -8.88 20.80
N LEU A 53 -4.42 -10.15 20.78
CA LEU A 53 -4.52 -10.98 21.97
C LEU A 53 -3.22 -10.97 22.78
N GLN A 54 -2.08 -11.09 22.09
CA GLN A 54 -0.76 -11.01 22.72
C GLN A 54 -0.53 -9.68 23.44
N ALA A 55 -0.78 -8.53 22.77
CA ALA A 55 -0.53 -7.21 23.36
C ALA A 55 -1.43 -6.93 24.56
N ILE A 56 -2.65 -7.47 24.54
CA ILE A 56 -3.56 -7.36 25.68
C ILE A 56 -3.13 -8.32 26.79
N ALA A 57 -2.74 -9.55 26.48
CA ALA A 57 -2.23 -10.51 27.44
C ALA A 57 -1.01 -9.96 28.20
N GLU A 58 -0.06 -9.37 27.50
CA GLU A 58 1.10 -8.68 28.08
C GLU A 58 0.69 -7.54 29.02
N ARG A 59 -0.32 -6.77 28.66
CA ARG A 59 -0.84 -5.64 29.48
C ARG A 59 -1.47 -6.09 30.79
N TYR A 60 -2.08 -7.27 30.79
CA TYR A 60 -2.72 -7.87 31.97
C TYR A 60 -1.86 -8.94 32.64
N ASP A 61 -0.58 -9.05 32.26
CA ASP A 61 0.40 -10.01 32.82
C ASP A 61 -0.09 -11.48 32.73
N LEU A 62 -0.70 -11.84 31.60
CA LEU A 62 -1.15 -13.21 31.33
C LEU A 62 -0.05 -13.99 30.62
N ASP A 63 0.05 -15.30 30.90
CA ASP A 63 1.05 -16.18 30.28
C ASP A 63 0.74 -16.39 28.77
N ASN A 64 1.60 -15.83 27.91
CA ASN A 64 1.47 -15.88 26.45
C ASN A 64 2.73 -16.36 25.71
N GLN A 65 3.67 -17.02 26.45
CA GLN A 65 5.02 -17.31 25.93
C GLN A 65 5.05 -18.08 24.59
N LYS A 66 4.06 -18.95 24.33
CA LYS A 66 4.01 -19.74 23.09
C LYS A 66 3.50 -18.98 21.86
N MET A 67 2.86 -17.83 22.05
CA MET A 67 2.33 -17.00 20.96
C MET A 67 3.45 -16.40 20.09
N ASP A 68 4.61 -16.12 20.66
CA ASP A 68 5.74 -15.53 19.93
C ASP A 68 6.40 -16.51 18.96
N LEU A 69 6.46 -17.80 19.29
CA LEU A 69 7.07 -18.81 18.42
C LEU A 69 6.35 -18.94 17.09
N MET A 70 5.02 -19.04 17.12
CA MET A 70 4.18 -19.11 15.92
C MET A 70 4.29 -17.85 15.07
N LYS A 71 4.23 -16.67 15.70
CA LYS A 71 4.35 -15.39 15.02
C LYS A 71 5.70 -15.23 14.31
N ASN A 72 6.77 -15.76 14.87
CA ASN A 72 8.08 -15.71 14.25
C ASN A 72 8.14 -16.61 13.02
N LYS A 73 7.63 -17.84 13.09
CA LYS A 73 7.53 -18.74 11.92
C LYS A 73 6.74 -18.12 10.77
N LEU A 74 5.58 -17.53 11.06
CA LEU A 74 4.77 -16.84 10.05
C LEU A 74 5.49 -15.64 9.42
N LYS A 75 6.28 -14.89 10.20
CA LYS A 75 7.11 -13.79 9.69
C LYS A 75 8.25 -14.28 8.80
N GLU A 76 8.78 -15.45 9.06
CA GLU A 76 9.80 -16.12 8.23
C GLU A 76 9.23 -16.70 6.93
N GLY A 77 7.90 -16.61 6.75
CA GLY A 77 7.20 -17.04 5.54
C GLY A 77 6.79 -18.52 5.54
N VAL A 78 6.84 -19.19 6.69
CA VAL A 78 6.33 -20.56 6.82
C VAL A 78 4.81 -20.54 6.71
N ALA A 79 4.23 -21.32 5.82
CA ALA A 79 2.78 -21.43 5.68
C ALA A 79 2.17 -22.22 6.84
N VAL A 80 0.93 -21.95 7.21
CA VAL A 80 0.26 -22.58 8.36
C VAL A 80 0.14 -24.09 8.19
N ASP A 81 -0.04 -24.58 6.97
CA ASP A 81 -0.12 -25.99 6.60
C ASP A 81 1.24 -26.71 6.62
N GLU A 82 2.35 -25.97 6.70
CA GLU A 82 3.70 -26.50 6.89
C GLU A 82 4.11 -26.64 8.36
N ILE A 83 3.27 -26.16 9.29
CA ILE A 83 3.55 -26.22 10.73
C ILE A 83 3.12 -27.59 11.28
N GLU A 84 3.94 -28.16 12.15
CA GLU A 84 3.65 -29.45 12.77
C GLU A 84 2.33 -29.39 13.57
N GLY A 85 1.46 -30.41 13.39
CA GLY A 85 0.11 -30.41 13.95
C GLY A 85 0.05 -30.30 15.48
N GLU A 86 0.99 -30.90 16.21
CA GLU A 86 1.03 -30.78 17.67
C GLU A 86 1.44 -29.36 18.12
N GLU A 87 2.34 -28.73 17.39
CA GLU A 87 2.74 -27.33 17.68
C GLU A 87 1.57 -26.36 17.40
N LEU A 88 0.85 -26.55 16.29
CA LEU A 88 -0.33 -25.77 15.97
C LEU A 88 -1.43 -25.96 17.02
N LYS A 89 -1.64 -27.19 17.47
CA LYS A 89 -2.58 -27.51 18.53
C LYS A 89 -2.24 -26.83 19.87
N GLU A 90 -0.97 -26.90 20.28
CA GLU A 90 -0.51 -26.19 21.49
C GLU A 90 -0.70 -24.69 21.42
N TYR A 91 -0.46 -24.10 20.23
CA TYR A 91 -0.72 -22.70 19.97
C TYR A 91 -2.20 -22.36 20.14
N CYS A 92 -3.09 -23.12 19.47
CA CYS A 92 -4.53 -22.92 19.57
C CYS A 92 -5.06 -23.08 21.02
N LEU A 93 -4.55 -24.08 21.76
CA LEU A 93 -4.92 -24.26 23.17
C LEU A 93 -4.44 -23.08 24.04
N THR A 94 -3.29 -22.52 23.74
CA THR A 94 -2.78 -21.34 24.43
C THR A 94 -3.66 -20.12 24.16
N ASP A 95 -4.05 -19.88 22.90
CA ASP A 95 -4.94 -18.79 22.53
C ASP A 95 -6.31 -18.89 23.25
N VAL A 96 -6.88 -20.10 23.30
CA VAL A 96 -8.16 -20.36 24.00
C VAL A 96 -8.00 -20.08 25.50
N ARG A 97 -6.94 -20.57 26.14
CA ARG A 97 -6.67 -20.37 27.58
C ARG A 97 -6.51 -18.86 27.89
N VAL A 98 -5.66 -18.18 27.12
CA VAL A 98 -5.41 -16.74 27.32
C VAL A 98 -6.69 -15.93 27.10
N THR A 99 -7.48 -16.26 26.09
CA THR A 99 -8.78 -15.61 25.83
C THR A 99 -9.74 -15.81 27.01
N GLN A 100 -9.80 -17.00 27.56
CA GLN A 100 -10.65 -17.30 28.74
C GLN A 100 -10.18 -16.54 29.98
N GLU A 101 -8.90 -16.54 30.28
CA GLU A 101 -8.31 -15.79 31.41
C GLU A 101 -8.57 -14.30 31.25
N LEU A 102 -8.33 -13.75 30.07
CA LEU A 102 -8.60 -12.36 29.74
C LEU A 102 -10.08 -12.02 29.90
N SER A 103 -10.99 -12.87 29.42
CA SER A 103 -12.42 -12.69 29.63
C SER A 103 -12.78 -12.55 31.11
N ASN A 104 -12.19 -13.38 31.98
CA ASN A 104 -12.42 -13.31 33.41
C ASN A 104 -11.91 -11.99 34.02
N VAL A 105 -10.74 -11.53 33.58
CA VAL A 105 -10.17 -10.25 34.04
C VAL A 105 -11.04 -9.08 33.60
N LEU A 106 -11.43 -9.03 32.31
CA LEU A 106 -12.22 -7.93 31.78
C LEU A 106 -13.64 -7.89 32.38
N ARG A 107 -14.27 -9.06 32.64
CA ARG A 107 -15.55 -9.12 33.35
C ARG A 107 -15.45 -8.56 34.76
N LYS A 108 -14.42 -8.94 35.53
CA LYS A 108 -14.18 -8.37 36.89
C LYS A 108 -14.00 -6.86 36.80
N LYS A 109 -13.24 -6.38 35.83
CA LYS A 109 -12.99 -4.95 35.61
C LYS A 109 -14.28 -4.20 35.28
N LEU A 110 -15.17 -4.78 34.46
CA LEU A 110 -16.46 -4.18 34.09
C LEU A 110 -17.34 -3.88 35.31
N TYR A 111 -17.28 -4.70 36.36
CA TYR A 111 -18.09 -4.52 37.56
C TYR A 111 -17.44 -3.64 38.62
N THR A 112 -16.31 -2.98 38.35
CA THR A 112 -15.75 -1.96 39.21
C THR A 112 -16.50 -0.63 39.08
N GLU A 113 -16.42 0.23 40.06
CA GLU A 113 -17.04 1.58 40.04
C GLU A 113 -16.61 2.39 38.79
N GLU A 114 -15.36 2.24 38.42
CA GLU A 114 -14.79 2.98 37.27
C GLU A 114 -15.40 2.59 35.92
N TYR A 115 -15.75 1.32 35.71
CA TYR A 115 -16.17 0.77 34.41
C TYR A 115 -17.62 0.31 34.36
N SER A 116 -18.34 0.25 35.46
CA SER A 116 -19.74 -0.22 35.50
C SER A 116 -20.69 0.60 34.62
N CYS A 117 -20.37 1.89 34.42
CA CYS A 117 -21.11 2.73 33.48
C CYS A 117 -21.03 2.25 32.00
N LEU A 118 -20.08 1.38 31.67
CA LEU A 118 -19.92 0.83 30.34
C LEU A 118 -20.70 -0.46 30.08
N GLU A 119 -21.38 -1.05 31.08
CA GLU A 119 -22.04 -2.35 30.97
C GLU A 119 -23.04 -2.41 29.79
N SER A 120 -23.91 -1.40 29.69
CA SER A 120 -24.90 -1.34 28.62
C SER A 120 -24.24 -1.21 27.23
N ILE A 121 -23.20 -0.41 27.11
CA ILE A 121 -22.50 -0.24 25.82
C ILE A 121 -21.68 -1.49 25.48
N CYS A 122 -21.12 -2.18 26.46
CA CYS A 122 -20.45 -3.46 26.26
C CYS A 122 -21.41 -4.52 25.71
N THR A 123 -22.59 -4.64 26.31
CA THR A 123 -23.64 -5.55 25.86
C THR A 123 -24.08 -5.23 24.43
N LEU A 124 -24.44 -3.98 24.17
CA LEU A 124 -24.84 -3.52 22.84
C LEU A 124 -23.75 -3.77 21.80
N THR A 125 -22.48 -3.51 22.13
CA THR A 125 -21.37 -3.72 21.18
C THR A 125 -21.20 -5.19 20.82
N ASN A 126 -21.36 -6.11 21.75
CA ASN A 126 -21.33 -7.55 21.46
C ASN A 126 -22.51 -7.99 20.59
N GLU A 127 -23.72 -7.50 20.87
CA GLU A 127 -24.91 -7.80 20.05
C GLU A 127 -24.75 -7.28 18.61
N VAL A 128 -24.27 -6.06 18.46
CA VAL A 128 -23.95 -5.47 17.14
C VAL A 128 -22.87 -6.27 16.42
N CYS A 129 -21.85 -6.75 17.14
CA CYS A 129 -20.81 -7.61 16.55
C CYS A 129 -21.40 -8.89 15.95
N VAL A 130 -22.31 -9.58 16.65
CA VAL A 130 -23.02 -10.76 16.15
C VAL A 130 -23.85 -10.42 14.92
N LEU A 131 -24.56 -9.29 14.95
CA LEU A 131 -25.35 -8.82 13.81
C LEU A 131 -24.47 -8.56 12.59
N LEU A 132 -23.34 -7.85 12.77
CA LEU A 132 -22.40 -7.57 11.72
C LEU A 132 -21.75 -8.84 11.15
N ALA A 133 -21.45 -9.83 12.00
CA ALA A 133 -20.97 -11.13 11.54
C ALA A 133 -22.01 -11.84 10.62
N LYS A 134 -23.30 -11.79 10.98
CA LYS A 134 -24.40 -12.34 10.15
C LYS A 134 -24.55 -11.60 8.81
N ILE A 135 -24.45 -10.27 8.84
CA ILE A 135 -24.50 -9.46 7.62
C ILE A 135 -23.33 -9.80 6.71
N TYR A 136 -22.11 -9.89 7.29
CA TYR A 136 -20.89 -10.20 6.55
C TYR A 136 -20.94 -11.61 5.94
N SER A 137 -21.33 -12.63 6.71
CA SER A 137 -21.46 -14.01 6.23
C SER A 137 -22.49 -14.15 5.11
N ARG A 138 -23.62 -13.41 5.20
CA ARG A 138 -24.62 -13.40 4.13
C ARG A 138 -24.15 -12.68 2.88
N GLY A 139 -23.33 -11.63 3.04
CA GLY A 139 -22.92 -10.73 1.97
C GLY A 139 -24.09 -9.95 1.36
N PHE A 140 -23.88 -9.43 0.17
CA PHE A 140 -24.89 -8.76 -0.62
C PHE A 140 -24.84 -9.23 -2.07
N ALA A 141 -25.99 -9.23 -2.74
CA ALA A 141 -26.07 -9.65 -4.12
C ALA A 141 -25.43 -8.59 -5.04
N VAL A 142 -24.54 -9.03 -5.94
CA VAL A 142 -23.95 -8.18 -6.96
C VAL A 142 -24.45 -8.64 -8.33
N ASP A 143 -25.03 -7.73 -9.10
CA ASP A 143 -25.35 -7.99 -10.49
C ASP A 143 -24.05 -8.01 -11.32
N LYS A 144 -23.60 -9.22 -11.66
CA LYS A 144 -22.37 -9.46 -12.42
C LYS A 144 -22.42 -8.86 -13.83
N LYS A 145 -23.60 -8.78 -14.45
CA LYS A 145 -23.77 -8.21 -15.78
C LYS A 145 -23.58 -6.69 -15.73
N GLU A 146 -24.26 -6.06 -14.77
CA GLU A 146 -24.14 -4.62 -14.57
C GLU A 146 -22.74 -4.23 -14.14
N LEU A 147 -22.10 -4.99 -13.24
CA LEU A 147 -20.70 -4.78 -12.85
C LEU A 147 -19.76 -4.86 -14.06
N SER A 148 -19.97 -5.83 -14.95
CA SER A 148 -19.17 -5.97 -16.16
C SER A 148 -19.39 -4.80 -17.12
N ARG A 149 -20.62 -4.34 -17.28
CA ARG A 149 -20.97 -3.18 -18.11
C ARG A 149 -20.30 -1.90 -17.59
N VAL A 150 -20.41 -1.65 -16.30
CA VAL A 150 -19.80 -0.48 -15.64
C VAL A 150 -18.27 -0.53 -15.73
N LYS A 151 -17.69 -1.72 -15.50
CA LYS A 151 -16.23 -1.93 -15.65
C LYS A 151 -15.73 -1.59 -17.05
N GLU A 152 -16.44 -2.02 -18.08
CA GLU A 152 -16.05 -1.71 -19.48
C GLU A 152 -16.26 -0.22 -19.82
N GLN A 153 -17.30 0.41 -19.26
CA GLN A 153 -17.49 1.85 -19.39
C GLN A 153 -16.30 2.62 -18.77
N PHE A 154 -15.96 2.33 -17.51
CA PHE A 154 -14.84 2.99 -16.84
C PHE A 154 -13.49 2.74 -17.53
N LYS A 155 -13.26 1.55 -18.09
CA LYS A 155 -12.05 1.29 -18.87
C LYS A 155 -11.96 2.17 -20.12
N LYS A 156 -13.06 2.37 -20.83
CA LYS A 156 -13.12 3.25 -22.01
C LYS A 156 -12.85 4.71 -21.62
N GLU A 157 -13.50 5.18 -20.56
CA GLU A 157 -13.29 6.53 -20.05
C GLU A 157 -11.85 6.74 -19.57
N GLN A 158 -11.29 5.78 -18.81
CA GLN A 158 -9.90 5.81 -18.37
C GLN A 158 -8.93 5.85 -19.56
N PHE A 159 -9.19 5.06 -20.60
CA PHE A 159 -8.36 5.04 -21.80
C PHE A 159 -8.40 6.38 -22.54
N SER A 160 -9.58 6.96 -22.71
CA SER A 160 -9.76 8.27 -23.34
C SER A 160 -9.01 9.37 -22.58
N ILE A 161 -9.21 9.42 -21.26
CA ILE A 161 -8.52 10.41 -20.40
C ILE A 161 -7.00 10.20 -20.42
N SER A 162 -6.54 8.94 -20.42
CA SER A 162 -5.09 8.66 -20.49
C SER A 162 -4.49 9.14 -21.80
N GLN A 163 -5.17 8.97 -22.93
CA GLN A 163 -4.69 9.47 -24.22
C GLN A 163 -4.61 11.01 -24.24
N GLU A 164 -5.64 11.66 -23.76
CA GLU A 164 -5.67 13.12 -23.65
C GLU A 164 -4.54 13.67 -22.76
N LEU A 165 -4.30 13.02 -21.62
CA LEU A 165 -3.19 13.37 -20.72
C LEU A 165 -1.84 13.13 -21.39
N ASP A 166 -1.66 12.02 -22.09
CA ASP A 166 -0.40 11.71 -22.77
C ASP A 166 -0.08 12.76 -23.86
N GLU A 167 -1.07 13.20 -24.62
CA GLU A 167 -0.92 14.27 -25.61
C GLU A 167 -0.52 15.60 -24.96
N GLN A 168 -1.22 16.00 -23.87
CA GLN A 168 -0.89 17.21 -23.10
C GLN A 168 0.51 17.13 -22.49
N ILE A 169 0.90 15.98 -21.97
CA ILE A 169 2.25 15.77 -21.40
C ILE A 169 3.32 15.89 -22.47
N VAL A 170 3.12 15.34 -23.66
CA VAL A 170 4.06 15.51 -24.77
C VAL A 170 4.17 16.98 -25.16
N GLU A 171 3.05 17.71 -25.20
CA GLU A 171 3.08 19.15 -25.46
C GLU A 171 3.86 19.92 -24.36
N LEU A 172 3.66 19.59 -23.08
CA LEU A 172 4.27 20.29 -21.95
C LEU A 172 5.73 19.92 -21.75
N MET A 173 6.07 18.63 -21.84
CA MET A 173 7.38 18.09 -21.44
C MET A 173 8.29 17.75 -22.64
N GLY A 174 7.72 17.67 -23.84
CA GLY A 174 8.38 17.08 -25.00
C GLY A 174 8.33 15.56 -24.97
N ASP A 175 9.22 14.91 -25.69
CA ASP A 175 9.17 13.46 -25.93
C ASP A 175 9.64 12.59 -24.74
N THR A 176 10.09 13.18 -23.61
CA THR A 176 10.49 12.39 -22.44
C THR A 176 9.27 11.73 -21.81
N PRO A 177 9.25 10.39 -21.68
CA PRO A 177 8.15 9.70 -21.02
C PRO A 177 8.02 10.12 -19.55
N ILE A 178 6.82 10.48 -19.14
CA ILE A 178 6.49 10.89 -17.78
C ILE A 178 5.54 9.85 -17.17
N ASN A 179 5.87 9.42 -15.98
CA ASN A 179 4.97 8.59 -15.17
C ASN A 179 4.18 9.49 -14.21
N LEU A 180 2.93 9.75 -14.52
CA LEU A 180 2.02 10.59 -13.71
C LEU A 180 1.69 9.96 -12.34
N SER A 181 1.91 8.66 -12.18
CA SER A 181 1.78 7.99 -10.88
C SER A 181 2.98 8.22 -9.94
N SER A 182 4.07 8.84 -10.45
CA SER A 182 5.23 9.22 -9.62
C SER A 182 5.06 10.66 -9.12
N PRO A 183 4.94 10.89 -7.80
CA PRO A 183 4.82 12.24 -7.26
C PRO A 183 5.95 13.17 -7.67
N GLU A 184 7.19 12.65 -7.79
CA GLU A 184 8.35 13.43 -8.20
C GLU A 184 8.26 13.87 -9.65
N GLN A 185 7.80 13.00 -10.55
CA GLN A 185 7.64 13.33 -11.96
C GLN A 185 6.45 14.27 -12.16
N LEU A 186 5.33 14.03 -11.48
CA LEU A 186 4.17 14.92 -11.48
C LEU A 186 4.54 16.32 -10.95
N SER A 187 5.27 16.40 -9.85
CA SER A 187 5.82 17.65 -9.31
C SER A 187 6.64 18.41 -10.36
N THR A 188 7.44 17.67 -11.15
CA THR A 188 8.25 18.29 -12.21
C THR A 188 7.38 18.85 -13.35
N VAL A 189 6.28 18.19 -13.67
CA VAL A 189 5.32 18.70 -14.68
C VAL A 189 4.63 19.98 -14.20
N ILE A 190 4.17 20.00 -12.96
CA ILE A 190 3.43 21.12 -12.40
C ILE A 190 4.32 22.35 -12.20
N TYR A 191 5.44 22.18 -11.53
CA TYR A 191 6.30 23.29 -11.08
C TYR A 191 7.49 23.56 -11.99
N SER A 192 7.69 22.80 -13.06
CA SER A 192 8.80 22.96 -14.01
C SER A 192 10.20 22.91 -13.34
N CYS A 193 10.28 22.37 -12.15
CA CYS A 193 11.47 22.32 -11.32
C CYS A 193 11.86 20.88 -10.97
N LYS A 194 13.15 20.63 -10.94
CA LYS A 194 13.72 19.37 -10.47
C LYS A 194 13.59 19.25 -8.96
N PRO A 195 13.44 18.02 -8.41
CA PRO A 195 13.55 17.79 -6.98
C PRO A 195 14.84 18.36 -6.39
N ILE A 196 14.83 18.70 -5.11
CA ILE A 196 16.01 19.22 -4.40
C ILE A 196 17.07 18.13 -4.30
N ASP A 197 16.65 16.90 -4.03
CA ASP A 197 17.54 15.76 -3.95
C ASP A 197 18.04 15.36 -5.34
N LYS A 198 19.36 15.55 -5.55
CA LYS A 198 20.04 15.16 -6.80
C LYS A 198 19.92 13.68 -7.13
N ALA A 199 19.81 12.81 -6.14
CA ALA A 199 19.66 11.37 -6.35
C ALA A 199 18.28 11.04 -6.95
N ASN A 200 17.22 11.63 -6.47
CA ASN A 200 15.87 11.48 -7.01
C ASN A 200 15.75 12.11 -8.41
N TRP A 201 16.30 13.27 -8.60
CA TRP A 201 16.38 13.87 -9.93
C TRP A 201 17.10 12.97 -10.93
N SER A 202 18.23 12.40 -10.53
CA SER A 202 19.00 11.46 -11.33
C SER A 202 18.17 10.21 -11.69
N LYS A 203 17.37 9.69 -10.79
CA LYS A 203 16.47 8.56 -11.06
C LYS A 203 15.35 8.91 -12.05
N CYS A 204 14.78 10.10 -11.96
CA CYS A 204 13.68 10.52 -12.81
C CYS A 204 14.09 10.88 -14.23
N PHE A 205 15.22 11.55 -14.40
CA PHE A 205 15.55 12.18 -15.68
C PHE A 205 16.92 11.82 -16.27
N SER A 206 17.92 11.48 -15.49
CA SER A 206 19.26 11.19 -16.03
C SER A 206 19.36 9.86 -16.79
N LYS A 207 18.41 8.97 -16.65
CA LYS A 207 18.37 7.72 -17.44
C LYS A 207 18.29 7.96 -18.95
N TYR A 208 17.91 9.17 -19.36
CA TYR A 208 17.58 9.49 -20.75
C TYR A 208 18.56 10.47 -21.42
N MET A 209 19.51 11.04 -20.68
CA MET A 209 20.41 12.08 -21.20
C MET A 209 21.85 11.86 -20.80
N LYS A 210 22.77 12.13 -21.71
CA LYS A 210 24.20 12.25 -21.35
C LYS A 210 24.39 13.51 -20.51
N LYS A 211 25.23 13.40 -19.48
CA LYS A 211 25.59 14.52 -18.61
C LYS A 211 26.12 15.74 -19.39
N LYS A 212 26.80 15.53 -20.52
CA LYS A 212 27.32 16.58 -21.41
C LYS A 212 26.23 17.30 -22.20
N ASP A 213 25.22 16.57 -22.69
CA ASP A 213 24.14 17.17 -23.48
C ASP A 213 23.21 18.02 -22.62
N PHE A 214 23.15 17.67 -21.32
CA PHE A 214 22.39 18.43 -20.33
C PHE A 214 23.13 19.71 -19.88
N ALA A 215 24.45 19.65 -19.75
CA ALA A 215 25.28 20.79 -19.31
C ALA A 215 25.27 21.94 -20.31
N SER A 216 25.15 21.64 -21.63
CA SER A 216 25.16 22.67 -22.68
C SER A 216 23.87 23.50 -22.74
N VAL A 217 22.76 22.99 -22.21
CA VAL A 217 21.42 23.64 -22.29
C VAL A 217 20.93 24.12 -20.92
N VAL A 218 21.41 23.51 -19.85
CA VAL A 218 21.03 23.83 -18.48
C VAL A 218 22.28 24.33 -17.76
N LYS A 219 22.29 25.60 -17.35
CA LYS A 219 23.31 26.09 -16.43
C LYS A 219 23.38 25.12 -15.23
N GLU A 220 24.58 24.71 -14.85
CA GLU A 220 24.84 23.62 -13.87
C GLU A 220 24.05 23.77 -12.55
N ASN A 221 23.67 25.00 -12.20
CA ASN A 221 22.89 25.35 -11.01
C ASN A 221 21.39 25.57 -11.28
N SER A 222 20.91 25.40 -12.50
CA SER A 222 19.48 25.62 -12.79
C SER A 222 18.66 24.39 -12.39
N ARG A 223 17.65 24.61 -11.56
CA ARG A 223 16.65 23.59 -11.20
C ARG A 223 15.55 23.43 -12.26
N LEU A 224 15.53 24.29 -13.27
CA LEU A 224 14.50 24.27 -14.33
C LEU A 224 14.61 23.00 -15.18
N VAL A 225 13.47 22.54 -15.63
CA VAL A 225 13.34 21.43 -16.58
C VAL A 225 13.03 21.97 -17.96
N TYR A 226 13.61 21.37 -18.97
CA TYR A 226 13.44 21.79 -20.36
C TYR A 226 12.74 20.70 -21.15
N LYS A 227 11.91 21.11 -22.14
CA LYS A 227 11.28 20.18 -23.09
C LYS A 227 12.37 19.38 -23.82
N THR A 228 12.07 18.14 -24.14
CA THR A 228 13.02 17.25 -24.81
C THR A 228 12.51 16.84 -26.18
N LYS A 229 13.45 16.50 -27.07
CA LYS A 229 13.16 15.86 -28.35
C LYS A 229 13.85 14.51 -28.42
N ALA A 230 13.09 13.49 -28.80
CA ALA A 230 13.61 12.15 -28.99
C ALA A 230 14.41 12.09 -30.30
N ILE A 231 15.64 11.56 -30.24
CA ILE A 231 16.43 11.28 -31.41
C ILE A 231 16.96 9.85 -31.36
N GLN A 232 17.19 9.28 -32.49
CA GLN A 232 17.81 7.97 -32.62
C GLN A 232 19.24 8.01 -32.06
N CYS A 233 19.61 7.04 -31.27
CA CYS A 233 20.97 6.96 -30.74
C CYS A 233 21.96 6.66 -31.87
N SER A 234 22.88 7.58 -32.12
CA SER A 234 23.90 7.48 -33.18
C SER A 234 24.93 6.37 -32.94
N ASP A 235 25.16 5.98 -31.64
CA ASP A 235 26.12 4.94 -31.30
C ASP A 235 25.64 3.54 -31.64
N CYS A 236 24.36 3.25 -31.45
CA CYS A 236 23.75 1.93 -31.74
C CYS A 236 22.75 1.97 -32.89
N PHE A 237 22.57 3.10 -33.53
CA PHE A 237 21.63 3.28 -34.64
C PHE A 237 20.21 2.78 -34.29
N GLY A 238 19.73 3.16 -33.12
CA GLY A 238 18.40 2.81 -32.64
C GLY A 238 18.24 1.39 -32.09
N ARG A 239 19.22 0.52 -32.18
CA ARG A 239 19.13 -0.91 -31.79
C ARG A 239 19.16 -1.16 -30.29
N GLY A 240 19.65 -0.23 -29.50
CA GLY A 240 19.85 -0.41 -28.06
C GLY A 240 21.06 -1.28 -27.69
N PHE A 241 21.74 -1.86 -28.67
CA PHE A 241 22.95 -2.67 -28.50
C PHE A 241 23.92 -2.49 -29.67
N ASN A 242 25.20 -2.79 -29.44
CA ASN A 242 26.25 -2.83 -30.44
C ASN A 242 26.77 -4.26 -30.57
N PHE A 243 27.14 -4.68 -31.78
CA PHE A 243 27.85 -5.94 -31.97
C PHE A 243 29.29 -5.84 -31.46
N VAL A 244 29.78 -6.92 -30.87
CA VAL A 244 31.17 -6.99 -30.40
C VAL A 244 32.09 -7.12 -31.61
N ARG A 245 33.07 -6.21 -31.76
CA ARG A 245 34.12 -6.34 -32.77
C ARG A 245 35.15 -7.36 -32.29
N LYS A 246 35.51 -8.28 -33.17
CA LYS A 246 36.60 -9.23 -32.98
C LYS A 246 37.96 -8.54 -33.15
N LYS A 247 39.04 -9.19 -32.69
CA LYS A 247 40.41 -8.68 -32.83
C LYS A 247 40.83 -8.47 -34.30
N ASP A 248 40.26 -9.22 -35.22
CA ASP A 248 40.47 -9.12 -36.65
C ASP A 248 39.70 -7.96 -37.35
N GLY A 249 38.97 -7.15 -36.56
CA GLY A 249 38.14 -6.05 -37.09
C GLY A 249 36.78 -6.45 -37.55
N THR A 250 36.45 -7.75 -37.66
CA THR A 250 35.14 -8.25 -38.13
C THR A 250 34.09 -8.14 -37.00
N THR A 251 32.82 -8.06 -37.41
CA THR A 251 31.70 -7.99 -36.46
C THR A 251 31.34 -9.40 -35.99
N GLY A 252 31.46 -9.65 -34.68
CA GLY A 252 31.07 -10.91 -34.06
C GLY A 252 29.55 -11.00 -33.85
N LYS A 253 29.05 -12.21 -33.58
CA LYS A 253 27.62 -12.45 -33.24
C LYS A 253 27.25 -11.96 -31.81
N GLY A 254 28.22 -11.65 -30.96
CA GLY A 254 27.99 -11.18 -29.60
C GLY A 254 27.39 -9.77 -29.57
N LYS A 255 26.38 -9.56 -28.69
CA LYS A 255 25.71 -8.26 -28.51
C LYS A 255 26.19 -7.63 -27.20
N ARG A 256 26.61 -6.36 -27.22
CA ARG A 256 26.92 -5.54 -26.07
C ARG A 256 25.90 -4.42 -25.98
N LEU A 257 25.28 -4.28 -24.83
CA LEU A 257 24.28 -3.24 -24.61
C LEU A 257 24.87 -1.84 -24.80
N CYS A 258 24.17 -1.00 -25.53
CA CYS A 258 24.58 0.37 -25.76
C CYS A 258 24.56 1.17 -24.44
N ARG A 259 25.72 1.65 -24.04
CA ARG A 259 25.87 2.46 -22.82
C ARG A 259 25.47 3.92 -23.03
N VAL A 260 25.38 4.37 -24.27
CA VAL A 260 25.04 5.75 -24.61
C VAL A 260 23.56 6.02 -24.39
N CYS A 261 22.68 5.14 -24.92
CA CYS A 261 21.25 5.26 -24.78
C CYS A 261 20.66 4.34 -23.67
N ASN A 262 21.52 3.70 -22.89
CA ASN A 262 21.12 2.79 -21.84
C ASN A 262 20.10 1.72 -22.32
N LYS A 263 20.43 1.03 -23.42
CA LYS A 263 19.63 -0.04 -24.06
C LYS A 263 18.36 0.42 -24.81
N LYS A 264 18.02 1.71 -24.81
CA LYS A 264 16.73 2.18 -25.33
C LYS A 264 16.74 2.47 -26.84
N GLY A 265 17.88 2.66 -27.45
CA GLY A 265 18.00 3.04 -28.87
C GLY A 265 17.68 4.53 -29.13
N ILE A 266 17.11 5.22 -28.16
CA ILE A 266 16.65 6.61 -28.26
C ILE A 266 17.36 7.45 -27.21
N LEU A 267 17.67 8.70 -27.57
CA LEU A 267 18.18 9.74 -26.68
C LEU A 267 17.19 10.90 -26.64
N TYR A 268 16.99 11.48 -25.48
CA TYR A 268 16.15 12.66 -25.30
C TYR A 268 17.04 13.88 -25.14
N ILE A 269 17.03 14.77 -26.15
CA ILE A 269 17.87 15.98 -26.14
C ILE A 269 17.06 17.16 -25.65
N PRO A 270 17.54 17.90 -24.61
CA PRO A 270 16.85 19.07 -24.14
C PRO A 270 16.83 20.20 -25.15
N GLN A 271 15.71 20.87 -25.27
CA GLN A 271 15.52 22.07 -26.07
C GLN A 271 15.70 23.34 -25.22
N LYS A 272 15.69 24.52 -25.86
CA LYS A 272 15.77 25.80 -25.16
C LYS A 272 14.47 26.25 -24.50
N ARG A 273 13.42 25.45 -24.53
CA ARG A 273 12.09 25.78 -23.99
C ARG A 273 11.88 25.11 -22.64
N ILE A 274 11.45 25.89 -21.63
CA ILE A 274 11.09 25.37 -20.32
C ILE A 274 9.88 24.45 -20.45
N ALA A 275 9.98 23.28 -19.80
CA ALA A 275 8.91 22.27 -19.76
C ALA A 275 7.98 22.53 -18.57
N GLY A 276 6.77 21.95 -18.65
CA GLY A 276 5.78 21.94 -17.58
C GLY A 276 4.89 23.18 -17.52
N LEU A 277 4.03 23.21 -16.50
CA LEU A 277 3.00 24.23 -16.29
C LEU A 277 3.54 25.53 -15.68
N LYS A 278 4.71 25.48 -15.05
CA LYS A 278 5.42 26.64 -14.45
C LYS A 278 4.73 27.29 -13.26
N PHE A 279 3.91 26.53 -12.54
CA PHE A 279 3.36 27.03 -11.28
C PHE A 279 4.47 27.30 -10.26
N SER A 280 4.22 28.23 -9.34
CA SER A 280 5.08 28.53 -8.20
C SER A 280 4.46 27.98 -6.93
N ALA A 281 5.25 27.28 -6.10
CA ALA A 281 4.74 26.82 -4.81
C ALA A 281 4.42 28.00 -3.90
N PRO A 282 3.21 28.06 -3.29
CA PRO A 282 2.77 29.22 -2.47
C PRO A 282 3.61 29.41 -1.21
N SER A 283 4.22 28.36 -0.68
CA SER A 283 5.05 28.43 0.52
C SER A 283 6.18 27.43 0.53
N ALA A 284 7.20 27.69 1.36
CA ALA A 284 8.34 26.79 1.54
C ALA A 284 7.95 25.43 2.15
N SER A 285 6.84 25.35 2.89
CA SER A 285 6.34 24.10 3.49
C SER A 285 5.89 23.06 2.45
N TRP A 286 5.66 23.46 1.21
CA TRP A 286 5.32 22.57 0.10
C TRP A 286 6.53 21.86 -0.51
N VAL A 287 7.73 22.25 -0.09
CA VAL A 287 8.97 21.72 -0.64
C VAL A 287 9.47 20.55 0.20
N SER A 288 9.71 19.42 -0.43
CA SER A 288 10.34 18.24 0.18
C SER A 288 11.60 17.83 -0.60
N ASN A 289 12.34 16.86 -0.07
CA ASN A 289 13.50 16.28 -0.79
C ASN A 289 13.10 15.64 -2.12
N HIS A 290 11.84 15.20 -2.25
CA HIS A 290 11.28 14.56 -3.44
C HIS A 290 10.69 15.55 -4.45
N GLY A 291 10.62 16.82 -4.12
CA GLY A 291 10.01 17.86 -4.95
C GLY A 291 8.95 18.67 -4.19
N PHE A 292 8.08 19.31 -4.93
CA PHE A 292 6.96 20.06 -4.37
C PHE A 292 5.74 19.15 -4.17
N SER A 293 4.88 19.49 -3.23
CA SER A 293 3.68 18.71 -2.94
C SER A 293 2.73 18.64 -4.14
N THR A 294 2.26 17.43 -4.44
CA THR A 294 1.31 17.13 -5.52
C THR A 294 0.01 16.53 -4.97
N GLY A 295 -0.25 16.69 -3.67
CA GLY A 295 -1.52 16.27 -3.06
C GLY A 295 -2.70 17.01 -3.68
N LYS A 296 -3.87 16.35 -3.81
CA LYS A 296 -5.07 16.90 -4.44
C LYS A 296 -5.41 18.30 -3.93
N THR A 297 -5.50 18.45 -2.62
CA THR A 297 -5.82 19.74 -1.97
C THR A 297 -4.80 20.83 -2.32
N ASN A 298 -3.51 20.48 -2.45
CA ASN A 298 -2.47 21.44 -2.78
C ASN A 298 -2.52 21.85 -4.26
N VAL A 299 -2.87 20.94 -5.15
CA VAL A 299 -3.00 21.23 -6.59
C VAL A 299 -4.22 22.11 -6.84
N GLU A 300 -5.33 21.86 -6.15
CA GLU A 300 -6.55 22.69 -6.21
C GLU A 300 -6.32 24.13 -5.74
N MET A 301 -5.29 24.40 -4.92
CA MET A 301 -4.92 25.76 -4.51
C MET A 301 -4.04 26.50 -5.53
N LEU A 302 -3.68 25.87 -6.64
CA LEU A 302 -2.86 26.48 -7.69
C LEU A 302 -3.71 27.17 -8.78
N GLU A 303 -5.02 27.03 -8.71
CA GLU A 303 -5.98 27.75 -9.54
C GLU A 303 -6.05 29.22 -9.11
#